data_784e4e7d34d4ea33da1fd390a4f531f6
#
_entry.id   784e4e7d34d4ea33da1fd390a4f531f6
#
_cell.length_a   1.000
_cell.length_b   1.000
_cell.length_c   1.000
_cell.angle_alpha   90.00
_cell.angle_beta   90.00
_cell.angle_gamma   90.00
#
_symmetry.space_group_name_H-M   'P 1'
#
loop_
_entity.id
_entity.type
_entity.pdbx_description
1 polymer ?
#
loop_
_entity_poly.entity_id
_entity_poly.type
_entity_poly.pdbx_seq_one_letter_code
_entity_poly.pdbx_strand_id
1 'polypeptide(L)'
;MSRIGKKPITLPKNVKISQSDGLVKVEGPKGILSSQLPEGISLTIGDGSLVIERKSEERLVRCYHGLARTLIGNMVTGVSTGFEKGLEISGVGYRAEVTGRSIKLLLGFSSPIQYDIPKGIDIKIDKQVNIIVSGIDKQMVGRVAAEIRSLKKPEPYKGKGIKYVGEQIRRKVGKSAGA
;
A
#
# COMPACT_ATOMS: atom_id res chain seq x y z
N MET A 1 22.35 -14.97 -5.77
CA MET A 1 21.28 -15.67 -5.01
C MET A 1 20.34 -14.66 -4.38
N SER A 2 19.00 -14.89 -4.40
CA SER A 2 18.04 -13.99 -3.77
C SER A 2 18.08 -14.16 -2.23
N ARG A 3 18.67 -13.22 -1.51
CA ARG A 3 18.67 -13.23 -0.03
C ARG A 3 17.24 -13.11 0.55
N ILE A 4 16.36 -12.41 -0.16
CA ILE A 4 14.96 -12.19 0.27
C ILE A 4 14.14 -13.48 0.10
N GLY A 5 14.24 -14.16 -1.05
CA GLY A 5 13.47 -15.37 -1.34
C GLY A 5 13.69 -16.50 -0.34
N LYS A 6 14.92 -16.66 0.15
CA LYS A 6 15.29 -17.71 1.12
C LYS A 6 14.82 -17.47 2.55
N LYS A 7 14.40 -16.24 2.91
CA LYS A 7 13.94 -15.97 4.27
C LYS A 7 12.56 -16.61 4.51
N PRO A 8 12.39 -17.46 5.51
CA PRO A 8 11.08 -18.01 5.84
C PRO A 8 10.11 -16.88 6.21
N ILE A 9 8.82 -17.11 5.99
CA ILE A 9 7.75 -16.23 6.40
C ILE A 9 7.14 -16.82 7.65
N THR A 10 7.20 -16.10 8.76
CA THR A 10 6.55 -16.51 10.00
C THR A 10 5.03 -16.41 9.85
N LEU A 11 4.31 -17.47 10.16
CA LEU A 11 2.86 -17.53 10.14
C LEU A 11 2.30 -17.25 11.52
N PRO A 12 1.53 -16.17 11.73
CA PRO A 12 0.78 -15.98 12.96
C PRO A 12 -0.26 -17.09 13.14
N LYS A 13 -0.57 -17.47 14.40
CA LYS A 13 -1.49 -18.56 14.73
C LYS A 13 -2.90 -18.42 14.11
N ASN A 14 -3.30 -17.19 13.80
CA ASN A 14 -4.63 -16.84 13.28
C ASN A 14 -4.66 -16.74 11.74
N VAL A 15 -3.59 -17.11 11.05
CA VAL A 15 -3.52 -17.05 9.57
C VAL A 15 -3.46 -18.48 9.03
N LYS A 16 -4.34 -18.79 8.11
CA LYS A 16 -4.36 -20.06 7.38
C LYS A 16 -3.95 -19.82 5.92
N ILE A 17 -3.14 -20.74 5.40
CA ILE A 17 -2.72 -20.71 4.00
C ILE A 17 -3.15 -22.00 3.34
N SER A 18 -3.75 -21.89 2.17
CA SER A 18 -4.09 -23.00 1.28
C SER A 18 -3.56 -22.72 -0.12
N GLN A 19 -3.17 -23.80 -0.81
CA GLN A 19 -2.72 -23.75 -2.19
C GLN A 19 -3.56 -24.72 -3.02
N SER A 20 -4.14 -24.25 -4.13
CA SER A 20 -4.88 -25.05 -5.11
C SER A 20 -4.58 -24.50 -6.49
N ASP A 21 -4.19 -25.37 -7.44
CA ASP A 21 -4.00 -25.05 -8.85
C ASP A 21 -3.13 -23.81 -9.12
N GLY A 22 -2.04 -23.65 -8.36
CA GLY A 22 -1.17 -22.49 -8.48
C GLY A 22 -1.71 -21.20 -7.85
N LEU A 23 -2.92 -21.22 -7.29
CA LEU A 23 -3.49 -20.11 -6.52
C LEU A 23 -3.16 -20.28 -5.04
N VAL A 24 -2.56 -19.28 -4.44
CA VAL A 24 -2.32 -19.19 -2.99
C VAL A 24 -3.40 -18.33 -2.37
N LYS A 25 -4.12 -18.89 -1.41
CA LYS A 25 -5.13 -18.21 -0.63
C LYS A 25 -4.66 -18.08 0.81
N VAL A 26 -4.69 -16.86 1.34
CA VAL A 26 -4.30 -16.54 2.71
C VAL A 26 -5.52 -15.99 3.43
N GLU A 27 -5.92 -16.64 4.50
CA GLU A 27 -7.08 -16.29 5.33
C GLU A 27 -6.61 -15.81 6.70
N GLY A 28 -7.17 -14.72 7.20
CA GLY A 28 -6.85 -14.17 8.50
C GLY A 28 -7.99 -13.36 9.11
N PRO A 29 -7.78 -12.78 10.29
CA PRO A 29 -8.83 -12.07 11.03
C PRO A 29 -9.39 -10.84 10.29
N LYS A 30 -8.62 -10.22 9.40
CA LYS A 30 -9.07 -9.03 8.65
C LYS A 30 -9.67 -9.36 7.28
N GLY A 31 -9.56 -10.59 6.82
CA GLY A 31 -10.14 -11.00 5.55
C GLY A 31 -9.32 -12.06 4.83
N ILE A 32 -9.56 -12.16 3.53
CA ILE A 32 -8.98 -13.18 2.65
C ILE A 32 -8.33 -12.48 1.47
N LEU A 33 -7.12 -12.90 1.15
CA LEU A 33 -6.40 -12.50 -0.06
C LEU A 33 -6.01 -13.74 -0.86
N SER A 34 -6.00 -13.60 -2.19
CA SER A 34 -5.54 -14.65 -3.10
C SER A 34 -4.59 -14.06 -4.13
N SER A 35 -3.59 -14.85 -4.51
CA SER A 35 -2.62 -14.47 -5.55
C SER A 35 -2.18 -15.70 -6.32
N GLN A 36 -2.00 -15.54 -7.61
CA GLN A 36 -1.44 -16.60 -8.46
C GLN A 36 0.06 -16.72 -8.22
N LEU A 37 0.52 -17.96 -8.06
CA LEU A 37 1.93 -18.27 -7.94
C LEU A 37 2.59 -18.24 -9.31
N PRO A 38 3.72 -17.56 -9.48
CA PRO A 38 4.47 -17.63 -10.73
C PRO A 38 4.96 -19.05 -11.02
N GLU A 39 5.08 -19.39 -12.30
CA GLU A 39 5.63 -20.68 -12.72
C GLU A 39 7.04 -20.92 -12.17
N GLY A 40 7.36 -22.17 -11.86
CA GLY A 40 8.66 -22.58 -11.33
C GLY A 40 8.86 -22.28 -9.84
N ILE A 41 7.83 -21.83 -9.13
CA ILE A 41 7.84 -21.58 -7.69
C ILE A 41 6.92 -22.58 -6.98
N SER A 42 7.36 -23.11 -5.85
CA SER A 42 6.60 -23.99 -4.94
C SER A 42 6.60 -23.43 -3.52
N LEU A 43 5.60 -23.83 -2.76
CA LEU A 43 5.45 -23.46 -1.35
C LEU A 43 5.54 -24.70 -0.49
N THR A 44 6.33 -24.62 0.58
CA THR A 44 6.39 -25.65 1.62
C THR A 44 5.90 -25.01 2.92
N ILE A 45 4.77 -25.54 3.43
CA ILE A 45 4.16 -25.08 4.68
C ILE A 45 4.69 -25.94 5.80
N GLY A 46 5.44 -25.36 6.74
CA GLY A 46 5.90 -25.99 7.97
C GLY A 46 5.14 -25.50 9.19
N ASP A 47 5.47 -26.04 10.37
CA ASP A 47 4.86 -25.65 11.65
C ASP A 47 5.23 -24.18 12.00
N GLY A 48 4.29 -23.27 11.70
CA GLY A 48 4.43 -21.83 12.01
C GLY A 48 5.33 -21.05 11.05
N SER A 49 5.78 -21.66 9.95
CA SER A 49 6.58 -20.96 8.94
C SER A 49 6.26 -21.46 7.53
N LEU A 50 6.42 -20.56 6.55
CA LEU A 50 6.28 -20.83 5.13
C LEU A 50 7.62 -20.60 4.45
N VAL A 51 8.06 -21.57 3.68
CA VAL A 51 9.25 -21.48 2.85
C VAL A 51 8.84 -21.52 1.39
N ILE A 52 9.46 -20.66 0.59
CA ILE A 52 9.23 -20.61 -0.85
C ILE A 52 10.47 -21.20 -1.54
N GLU A 53 10.22 -22.13 -2.41
CA GLU A 53 11.25 -22.84 -3.15
C GLU A 53 11.14 -22.57 -4.64
N ARG A 54 12.24 -22.69 -5.34
CA ARG A 54 12.33 -22.55 -6.78
C ARG A 54 12.77 -23.86 -7.43
N LYS A 55 12.14 -24.21 -8.54
CA LYS A 55 12.42 -25.45 -9.25
C LYS A 55 13.66 -25.40 -10.16
N SER A 56 14.10 -24.18 -10.54
CA SER A 56 15.27 -24.00 -11.41
C SER A 56 16.11 -22.77 -11.02
N GLU A 57 17.34 -22.72 -11.53
CA GLU A 57 18.28 -21.60 -11.35
C GLU A 57 18.20 -20.56 -12.48
N GLU A 58 17.20 -20.64 -13.34
CA GLU A 58 16.99 -19.68 -14.41
C GLU A 58 16.80 -18.26 -13.87
N ARG A 59 17.24 -17.26 -14.64
CA ARG A 59 17.18 -15.86 -14.25
C ARG A 59 15.78 -15.41 -13.87
N LEU A 60 14.76 -15.80 -14.66
CA LEU A 60 13.36 -15.44 -14.41
C LEU A 60 12.84 -16.08 -13.12
N VAL A 61 13.08 -17.38 -12.91
CA VAL A 61 12.64 -18.10 -11.71
C VAL A 61 13.30 -17.54 -10.45
N ARG A 62 14.57 -17.10 -10.54
CA ARG A 62 15.23 -16.37 -9.43
C ARG A 62 14.57 -15.04 -9.11
N CYS A 63 14.11 -14.29 -10.12
CA CYS A 63 13.34 -13.06 -9.92
C CYS A 63 11.98 -13.37 -9.28
N TYR A 64 11.27 -14.36 -9.78
CA TYR A 64 9.97 -14.79 -9.25
C TYR A 64 10.05 -15.30 -7.81
N HIS A 65 11.14 -15.95 -7.42
CA HIS A 65 11.35 -16.39 -6.04
C HIS A 65 11.28 -15.24 -5.03
N GLY A 66 11.99 -14.15 -5.30
CA GLY A 66 11.93 -12.95 -4.43
C GLY A 66 10.60 -12.22 -4.48
N LEU A 67 9.97 -12.15 -5.67
CA LEU A 67 8.66 -11.55 -5.87
C LEU A 67 7.58 -12.32 -5.10
N ALA A 68 7.48 -13.63 -5.31
CA ALA A 68 6.50 -14.49 -4.64
C ALA A 68 6.62 -14.40 -3.12
N ARG A 69 7.84 -14.45 -2.59
CA ARG A 69 8.09 -14.29 -1.14
C ARG A 69 7.55 -12.96 -0.62
N THR A 70 7.79 -11.87 -1.35
CA THR A 70 7.35 -10.55 -0.93
C THR A 70 5.83 -10.40 -1.01
N LEU A 71 5.21 -10.92 -2.08
CA LEU A 71 3.75 -10.88 -2.23
C LEU A 71 3.05 -11.69 -1.13
N ILE A 72 3.48 -12.94 -0.90
CA ILE A 72 2.89 -13.79 0.14
C ILE A 72 3.13 -13.20 1.53
N GLY A 73 4.34 -12.70 1.82
CA GLY A 73 4.63 -12.00 3.07
C GLY A 73 3.74 -10.77 3.29
N ASN A 74 3.47 -10.00 2.24
CA ASN A 74 2.53 -8.89 2.30
C ASN A 74 1.09 -9.39 2.54
N MET A 75 0.66 -10.49 1.90
CA MET A 75 -0.67 -11.07 2.15
C MET A 75 -0.84 -11.51 3.61
N VAL A 76 0.15 -12.22 4.17
CA VAL A 76 0.13 -12.65 5.58
C VAL A 76 0.03 -11.45 6.52
N THR A 77 0.83 -10.42 6.31
CA THR A 77 0.78 -9.18 7.10
C THR A 77 -0.57 -8.46 6.91
N GLY A 78 -1.05 -8.39 5.67
CA GLY A 78 -2.31 -7.72 5.33
C GLY A 78 -3.53 -8.34 6.00
N VAL A 79 -3.66 -9.66 5.98
CA VAL A 79 -4.80 -10.34 6.62
C VAL A 79 -4.69 -10.40 8.14
N SER A 80 -3.49 -10.24 8.71
CA SER A 80 -3.25 -10.23 10.17
C SER A 80 -3.39 -8.84 10.77
N THR A 81 -2.52 -7.92 10.39
CA THR A 81 -2.43 -6.55 10.93
C THR A 81 -3.05 -5.49 10.02
N GLY A 82 -3.03 -5.72 8.70
CA GLY A 82 -3.40 -4.74 7.69
C GLY A 82 -2.28 -3.77 7.37
N PHE A 83 -2.56 -2.87 6.43
CA PHE A 83 -1.64 -1.80 6.04
C PHE A 83 -2.32 -0.45 6.17
N GLU A 84 -1.53 0.55 6.52
CA GLU A 84 -1.97 1.94 6.62
C GLU A 84 -0.97 2.85 5.90
N LYS A 85 -1.48 3.89 5.25
CA LYS A 85 -0.69 4.94 4.62
C LYS A 85 -1.28 6.30 4.97
N GLY A 86 -0.50 7.12 5.65
CA GLY A 86 -0.90 8.48 6.03
C GLY A 86 -0.57 9.50 4.94
N LEU A 87 -1.49 10.44 4.72
CA LEU A 87 -1.33 11.62 3.88
C LEU A 87 -1.67 12.86 4.69
N GLU A 88 -0.97 13.95 4.42
CA GLU A 88 -1.20 15.27 5.04
C GLU A 88 -1.57 16.28 3.96
N ILE A 89 -2.62 17.05 4.22
CA ILE A 89 -3.03 18.17 3.40
C ILE A 89 -2.42 19.44 3.98
N SER A 90 -1.70 20.19 3.18
CA SER A 90 -1.12 21.49 3.56
C SER A 90 -1.68 22.58 2.65
N GLY A 91 -2.21 23.67 3.24
CA GLY A 91 -2.73 24.81 2.51
C GLY A 91 -3.84 25.52 3.27
N VAL A 92 -3.91 26.85 3.21
CA VAL A 92 -4.98 27.63 3.84
C VAL A 92 -6.31 27.31 3.15
N GLY A 93 -7.32 26.91 3.95
CA GLY A 93 -8.65 26.54 3.43
C GLY A 93 -8.73 25.17 2.76
N TYR A 94 -7.62 24.41 2.68
CA TYR A 94 -7.65 23.03 2.18
C TYR A 94 -8.22 22.09 3.23
N ARG A 95 -9.16 21.25 2.84
CA ARG A 95 -9.79 20.28 3.73
C ARG A 95 -10.30 19.05 2.98
N ALA A 96 -10.47 17.98 3.72
CA ALA A 96 -11.05 16.73 3.25
C ALA A 96 -12.18 16.30 4.17
N GLU A 97 -13.21 15.70 3.58
CA GLU A 97 -14.37 15.16 4.29
C GLU A 97 -14.76 13.82 3.65
N VAL A 98 -15.09 12.82 4.46
CA VAL A 98 -15.63 11.54 3.96
C VAL A 98 -17.14 11.64 3.89
N THR A 99 -17.71 11.30 2.72
CA THR A 99 -19.15 11.25 2.49
C THR A 99 -19.50 9.87 1.95
N GLY A 100 -19.95 8.99 2.83
CA GLY A 100 -20.25 7.61 2.47
C GLY A 100 -19.00 6.86 1.95
N ARG A 101 -19.01 6.45 0.67
CA ARG A 101 -17.88 5.78 0.00
C ARG A 101 -17.08 6.70 -0.91
N SER A 102 -17.14 7.99 -0.68
CA SER A 102 -16.32 8.96 -1.41
C SER A 102 -15.67 9.97 -0.47
N ILE A 103 -14.59 10.57 -0.91
CA ILE A 103 -13.91 11.68 -0.24
C ILE A 103 -14.15 12.94 -1.05
N LYS A 104 -14.64 13.98 -0.38
CA LYS A 104 -14.72 15.33 -0.92
C LYS A 104 -13.49 16.12 -0.48
N LEU A 105 -12.74 16.62 -1.45
CA LEU A 105 -11.49 17.33 -1.26
C LEU A 105 -11.62 18.78 -1.72
N LEU A 106 -11.42 19.72 -0.82
CA LEU A 106 -11.29 21.14 -1.15
C LEU A 106 -9.81 21.51 -1.18
N LEU A 107 -9.26 21.66 -2.37
CA LEU A 107 -7.81 21.82 -2.61
C LEU A 107 -7.48 23.13 -3.35
N GLY A 108 -8.35 24.14 -3.24
CA GLY A 108 -8.16 25.44 -3.90
C GLY A 108 -8.41 25.41 -5.40
N PHE A 109 -9.23 24.46 -5.86
CA PHE A 109 -9.83 24.47 -7.20
C PHE A 109 -11.20 25.16 -7.17
N SER A 110 -11.70 25.56 -8.33
CA SER A 110 -13.02 26.21 -8.47
C SER A 110 -14.18 25.33 -7.96
N SER A 111 -14.05 24.01 -8.09
CA SER A 111 -15.00 23.02 -7.56
C SER A 111 -14.30 22.01 -6.66
N PRO A 112 -15.00 21.44 -5.67
CA PRO A 112 -14.47 20.33 -4.88
C PRO A 112 -14.20 19.11 -5.76
N ILE A 113 -13.12 18.38 -5.47
CA ILE A 113 -12.84 17.10 -6.11
C ILE A 113 -13.50 16.00 -5.29
N GLN A 114 -14.21 15.11 -5.96
CA GLN A 114 -14.74 13.88 -5.38
C GLN A 114 -13.90 12.69 -5.85
N TYR A 115 -13.48 11.84 -4.91
CA TYR A 115 -12.76 10.62 -5.17
C TYR A 115 -13.50 9.44 -4.54
N ASP A 116 -13.86 8.45 -5.36
CA ASP A 116 -14.59 7.28 -4.91
C ASP A 116 -13.64 6.25 -4.30
N ILE A 117 -13.99 5.76 -3.11
CA ILE A 117 -13.18 4.80 -2.36
C ILE A 117 -13.43 3.40 -2.92
N PRO A 118 -12.41 2.71 -3.46
CA PRO A 118 -12.57 1.36 -3.99
C PRO A 118 -12.91 0.35 -2.88
N LYS A 119 -13.51 -0.78 -3.26
CA LYS A 119 -13.83 -1.87 -2.32
C LYS A 119 -12.55 -2.41 -1.67
N GLY A 120 -12.60 -2.70 -0.38
CA GLY A 120 -11.47 -3.23 0.39
C GLY A 120 -10.50 -2.18 0.92
N ILE A 121 -10.82 -0.89 0.75
CA ILE A 121 -10.09 0.24 1.35
C ILE A 121 -11.03 1.00 2.27
N ASP A 122 -10.49 1.35 3.45
CA ASP A 122 -11.11 2.25 4.40
C ASP A 122 -10.28 3.52 4.51
N ILE A 123 -10.97 4.67 4.60
CA ILE A 123 -10.30 5.96 4.74
C ILE A 123 -10.86 6.67 5.95
N LYS A 124 -9.96 7.10 6.83
CA LYS A 124 -10.26 7.93 7.99
C LYS A 124 -9.64 9.30 7.79
N ILE A 125 -10.36 10.34 8.19
CA ILE A 125 -9.87 11.72 8.15
C ILE A 125 -9.86 12.25 9.58
N ASP A 126 -8.69 12.74 10.00
CA ASP A 126 -8.51 13.42 11.27
C ASP A 126 -8.22 14.90 11.02
N LYS A 127 -8.88 15.77 11.81
CA LYS A 127 -8.74 17.24 11.74
C LYS A 127 -8.92 17.84 10.34
N GLN A 128 -9.65 17.15 9.44
CA GLN A 128 -9.89 17.56 8.03
C GLN A 128 -8.63 17.70 7.17
N VAL A 129 -7.46 17.43 7.69
CA VAL A 129 -6.16 17.57 6.98
C VAL A 129 -5.35 16.28 6.95
N ASN A 130 -5.56 15.36 7.87
CA ASN A 130 -4.85 14.09 7.92
C ASN A 130 -5.74 12.99 7.36
N ILE A 131 -5.29 12.33 6.30
CA ILE A 131 -6.00 11.22 5.65
C ILE A 131 -5.23 9.95 5.94
N ILE A 132 -5.89 8.95 6.52
CA ILE A 132 -5.33 7.63 6.76
C ILE A 132 -6.04 6.66 5.85
N VAL A 133 -5.30 6.09 4.89
CA VAL A 133 -5.78 5.07 3.96
C VAL A 133 -5.39 3.71 4.53
N SER A 134 -6.35 2.84 4.81
CA SER A 134 -6.13 1.53 5.40
C SER A 134 -6.79 0.41 4.58
N GLY A 135 -6.20 -0.80 4.64
CA GLY A 135 -6.73 -1.95 3.92
C GLY A 135 -5.89 -3.21 4.12
N ILE A 136 -6.39 -4.31 3.61
CA ILE A 136 -5.70 -5.61 3.70
C ILE A 136 -4.67 -5.79 2.58
N ASP A 137 -4.89 -5.18 1.42
CA ASP A 137 -3.97 -5.28 0.27
C ASP A 137 -3.03 -4.08 0.22
N LYS A 138 -1.73 -4.33 0.41
CA LYS A 138 -0.67 -3.31 0.37
C LYS A 138 -0.63 -2.56 -0.95
N GLN A 139 -0.87 -3.26 -2.07
CA GLN A 139 -0.82 -2.67 -3.40
C GLN A 139 -1.99 -1.68 -3.59
N MET A 140 -3.19 -2.08 -3.19
CA MET A 140 -4.37 -1.23 -3.24
C MET A 140 -4.24 0.00 -2.33
N VAL A 141 -3.78 -0.18 -1.08
CA VAL A 141 -3.52 0.93 -0.14
C VAL A 141 -2.51 1.91 -0.73
N GLY A 142 -1.40 1.40 -1.29
CA GLY A 142 -0.38 2.23 -1.93
C GLY A 142 -0.88 2.97 -3.16
N ARG A 143 -1.67 2.31 -4.00
CA ARG A 143 -2.27 2.88 -5.22
C ARG A 143 -3.25 4.00 -4.87
N VAL A 144 -4.21 3.76 -3.98
CA VAL A 144 -5.19 4.76 -3.55
C VAL A 144 -4.51 5.98 -2.92
N ALA A 145 -3.53 5.75 -2.05
CA ALA A 145 -2.76 6.86 -1.47
C ALA A 145 -2.01 7.68 -2.54
N ALA A 146 -1.44 7.03 -3.56
CA ALA A 146 -0.77 7.71 -4.66
C ALA A 146 -1.75 8.49 -5.55
N GLU A 147 -2.93 7.93 -5.83
CA GLU A 147 -3.99 8.58 -6.59
C GLU A 147 -4.46 9.85 -5.88
N ILE A 148 -4.79 9.77 -4.57
CA ILE A 148 -5.19 10.92 -3.76
C ILE A 148 -4.09 11.99 -3.76
N ARG A 149 -2.82 11.60 -3.54
CA ARG A 149 -1.69 12.55 -3.59
C ARG A 149 -1.55 13.20 -4.97
N SER A 150 -1.84 12.51 -6.05
CA SER A 150 -1.72 13.01 -7.43
C SER A 150 -2.73 14.10 -7.77
N LEU A 151 -3.88 14.15 -7.08
CA LEU A 151 -4.92 15.18 -7.28
C LEU A 151 -4.39 16.60 -7.03
N LYS A 152 -3.50 16.77 -6.06
CA LYS A 152 -2.82 18.04 -5.79
C LYS A 152 -1.44 17.77 -5.20
N LYS A 153 -0.45 17.56 -6.06
CA LYS A 153 0.94 17.38 -5.63
C LYS A 153 1.44 18.62 -4.85
N PRO A 154 2.29 18.45 -3.84
CA PRO A 154 2.82 19.57 -3.09
C PRO A 154 3.68 20.46 -4.00
N GLU A 155 3.45 21.76 -3.93
CA GLU A 155 4.22 22.75 -4.69
C GLU A 155 5.60 22.98 -4.04
N PRO A 156 6.62 23.35 -4.82
CA PRO A 156 7.98 23.47 -4.32
C PRO A 156 8.27 24.76 -3.53
N TYR A 157 7.37 25.75 -3.51
CA TYR A 157 7.62 27.04 -2.86
C TYR A 157 7.08 27.07 -1.42
N LYS A 158 5.77 26.99 -1.24
CA LYS A 158 5.10 26.99 0.08
C LYS A 158 4.72 25.60 0.57
N GLY A 159 4.83 24.57 -0.29
CA GLY A 159 4.52 23.18 0.04
C GLY A 159 3.02 22.88 0.12
N LYS A 160 2.16 23.74 -0.49
CA LYS A 160 0.72 23.51 -0.52
C LYS A 160 0.37 22.33 -1.41
N GLY A 161 -0.47 21.43 -0.93
CA GLY A 161 -0.89 20.22 -1.62
C GLY A 161 -1.03 19.04 -0.67
N ILE A 162 -1.09 17.83 -1.21
CA ILE A 162 -1.18 16.58 -0.48
C ILE A 162 0.19 15.89 -0.53
N LYS A 163 0.75 15.55 0.62
CA LYS A 163 2.01 14.82 0.77
C LYS A 163 1.82 13.57 1.63
N TYR A 164 2.74 12.62 1.56
CA TYR A 164 2.78 11.55 2.54
C TYR A 164 3.24 12.06 3.90
N VAL A 165 2.78 11.42 4.97
CA VAL A 165 3.30 11.67 6.32
C VAL A 165 4.80 11.40 6.33
N GLY A 166 5.59 12.40 6.79
CA GLY A 166 7.05 12.32 6.79
C GLY A 166 7.73 12.63 5.46
N GLU A 167 6.99 12.94 4.38
CA GLU A 167 7.58 13.34 3.11
C GLU A 167 8.21 14.74 3.21
N GLN A 168 9.51 14.81 2.95
CA GLN A 168 10.24 16.07 2.89
C GLN A 168 10.18 16.65 1.47
N ILE A 169 9.57 17.84 1.33
CA ILE A 169 9.48 18.53 0.06
C ILE A 169 10.69 19.45 -0.10
N ARG A 170 11.49 19.23 -1.15
CA ARG A 170 12.58 20.13 -1.49
C ARG A 170 12.02 21.48 -1.95
N ARG A 171 12.13 22.48 -1.08
CA ARG A 171 11.65 23.83 -1.37
C ARG A 171 12.62 24.61 -2.25
N LYS A 172 12.06 25.43 -3.12
CA LYS A 172 12.80 26.38 -3.93
C LYS A 172 12.63 27.78 -3.34
N VAL A 173 13.63 28.62 -3.48
CA VAL A 173 13.58 30.05 -3.10
C VAL A 173 12.76 30.80 -4.15
N GLY A 174 11.84 31.65 -3.74
CA GLY A 174 11.08 32.51 -4.64
C GLY A 174 11.92 33.67 -5.19
N LYS A 175 11.43 34.34 -6.22
CA LYS A 175 12.16 35.43 -6.90
C LYS A 175 12.51 36.64 -5.99
N SER A 176 11.76 36.86 -4.88
CA SER A 176 11.99 37.97 -3.96
C SER A 176 13.18 37.78 -2.99
N ALA A 177 13.84 36.62 -2.99
CA ALA A 177 14.99 36.35 -2.12
C ALA A 177 16.34 36.52 -2.86
N GLY A 178 16.34 37.05 -4.07
CA GLY A 178 17.52 37.28 -4.92
C GLY A 178 17.73 38.76 -5.31
N ALA A 179 17.11 39.69 -4.57
CA ALA A 179 17.36 41.13 -4.72
C ALA A 179 18.18 41.63 -3.53
#